data_9b53345248ebf1ae0987fadb6852488a
#
_entry.id   9b53345248ebf1ae0987fadb6852488a
#
_cell.length_a   1.000
_cell.length_b   1.000
_cell.length_c   1.000
_cell.angle_alpha   90.00
_cell.angle_beta   90.00
_cell.angle_gamma   90.00
#
_symmetry.space_group_name_H-M   'P 1'
#
loop_
_entity.id
_entity.type
_entity.pdbx_description
1 polymer ?
#
loop_
_entity_poly.entity_id
_entity_poly.type
_entity_poly.pdbx_seq_one_letter_code
_entity_poly.pdbx_strand_id
1 'polypeptide(L)'
;MAKEKRPKRTPAEKARAQYTGYLVKEPMDLMGFLAAKMPDASRTKLKSLLSKRVVYVDNVITTQFDFALKPGMKVQISKDKGRKEFNNRLLKIVYEDAFIIVIEKKEGLLSVNTERQKERTAYTILNEYVQRSGKHHRVYVVHRLDRDTSGIMMFAKDEKTQHTLREYWHDIVTDRRYVAVVEGEMEKDHGTVTSWLTDRILYVSSSQYDDGGSKSITHYHTIKRANGYSLMELDLETGRKNQIRVHMQDLGHPIIGDGRYGGEGVPNPIGRLALHAFKLCFYHPVTNELMEFETPYPPNFKKLFLKQ
;
A
#
# COMPACT_ATOMS: atom_id res chain seq x y z
N MET A 1 26.34 10.84 -46.24
CA MET A 1 26.74 10.98 -44.83
C MET A 1 25.64 10.40 -43.95
N ALA A 2 25.89 9.24 -43.37
CA ALA A 2 24.89 8.58 -42.50
C ALA A 2 24.89 9.29 -41.13
N LYS A 3 23.71 9.72 -40.68
CA LYS A 3 23.53 10.28 -39.32
C LYS A 3 23.71 9.14 -38.32
N GLU A 4 24.80 9.16 -37.56
CA GLU A 4 25.00 8.28 -36.42
C GLU A 4 23.83 8.40 -35.44
N LYS A 5 23.08 7.32 -35.25
CA LYS A 5 22.01 7.24 -34.26
C LYS A 5 22.68 7.20 -32.88
N ARG A 6 22.51 8.26 -32.08
CA ARG A 6 22.91 8.27 -30.66
C ARG A 6 22.38 7.02 -29.95
N PRO A 7 23.22 6.34 -29.14
CA PRO A 7 22.79 5.14 -28.40
C PRO A 7 21.60 5.45 -27.49
N LYS A 8 20.63 4.53 -27.44
CA LYS A 8 19.47 4.67 -26.57
C LYS A 8 19.92 4.59 -25.12
N ARG A 9 19.60 5.62 -24.33
CA ARG A 9 19.92 5.67 -22.90
C ARG A 9 19.32 4.47 -22.16
N THR A 10 20.08 3.89 -21.22
CA THR A 10 19.62 2.83 -20.33
C THR A 10 18.47 3.33 -19.41
N PRO A 11 17.65 2.45 -18.84
CA PRO A 11 16.62 2.85 -17.87
C PRO A 11 17.18 3.65 -16.69
N ALA A 12 18.35 3.30 -16.17
CA ALA A 12 19.04 4.04 -15.10
C ALA A 12 19.50 5.44 -15.54
N GLU A 13 20.00 5.59 -16.77
CA GLU A 13 20.36 6.89 -17.33
C GLU A 13 19.13 7.75 -17.62
N LYS A 14 18.00 7.16 -18.02
CA LYS A 14 16.73 7.87 -18.18
C LYS A 14 16.19 8.34 -16.82
N ALA A 15 16.27 7.51 -15.78
CA ALA A 15 15.88 7.91 -14.41
C ALA A 15 16.75 9.05 -13.88
N ARG A 16 18.08 8.99 -14.06
CA ARG A 16 19.01 10.09 -13.71
C ARG A 16 18.71 11.38 -14.49
N ALA A 17 18.23 11.30 -15.71
CA ALA A 17 17.91 12.46 -16.53
C ALA A 17 16.63 13.21 -16.07
N GLN A 18 15.79 12.58 -15.25
CA GLN A 18 14.55 13.18 -14.72
C GLN A 18 14.77 14.03 -13.47
N TYR A 19 15.89 13.86 -12.76
CA TYR A 19 16.19 14.56 -11.51
C TYR A 19 17.47 15.36 -11.62
N THR A 20 17.50 16.51 -10.93
CA THR A 20 18.75 17.21 -10.58
C THR A 20 19.04 16.86 -9.13
N GLY A 21 20.15 16.16 -8.89
CA GLY A 21 20.52 15.65 -7.56
C GLY A 21 21.71 16.38 -6.96
N TYR A 22 21.66 16.62 -5.65
CA TYR A 22 22.70 17.27 -4.86
C TYR A 22 22.97 16.47 -3.59
N LEU A 23 24.24 16.34 -3.21
CA LEU A 23 24.64 15.75 -1.93
C LEU A 23 24.74 16.85 -0.88
N VAL A 24 24.18 16.62 0.31
CA VAL A 24 24.31 17.50 1.47
C VAL A 24 25.68 17.31 2.09
N LYS A 25 26.44 18.40 2.23
CA LYS A 25 27.81 18.38 2.81
C LYS A 25 27.82 18.86 4.27
N GLU A 26 26.94 19.79 4.60
CA GLU A 26 26.84 20.43 5.91
C GLU A 26 25.41 20.45 6.42
N PRO A 27 25.17 20.40 7.74
CA PRO A 27 23.81 20.46 8.29
C PRO A 27 23.16 21.81 7.97
N MET A 28 21.94 21.81 7.43
CA MET A 28 21.14 23.03 7.21
C MET A 28 19.66 22.66 6.99
N ASP A 29 18.78 23.65 6.98
CA ASP A 29 17.39 23.42 6.60
C ASP A 29 17.23 23.29 5.07
N LEU A 30 16.17 22.61 4.64
CA LEU A 30 15.92 22.32 3.22
C LEU A 30 15.75 23.60 2.40
N MET A 31 15.11 24.66 2.94
CA MET A 31 14.93 25.90 2.21
C MET A 31 16.28 26.62 1.98
N GLY A 32 17.12 26.68 2.99
CA GLY A 32 18.48 27.25 2.89
C GLY A 32 19.33 26.46 1.89
N PHE A 33 19.23 25.12 1.91
CA PHE A 33 19.91 24.27 0.94
C PHE A 33 19.47 24.53 -0.50
N LEU A 34 18.17 24.59 -0.74
CA LEU A 34 17.63 24.90 -2.07
C LEU A 34 18.05 26.29 -2.55
N ALA A 35 18.04 27.28 -1.67
CA ALA A 35 18.52 28.63 -2.00
C ALA A 35 20.00 28.64 -2.37
N ALA A 36 20.85 27.93 -1.64
CA ALA A 36 22.27 27.80 -1.93
C ALA A 36 22.56 27.08 -3.27
N LYS A 37 21.73 26.08 -3.65
CA LYS A 37 21.90 25.31 -4.91
C LYS A 37 21.22 25.95 -6.12
N MET A 38 20.31 26.90 -5.90
CA MET A 38 19.54 27.59 -6.93
C MET A 38 19.56 29.13 -6.68
N PRO A 39 20.72 29.79 -6.74
CA PRO A 39 20.85 31.21 -6.37
C PRO A 39 19.97 32.13 -7.22
N ASP A 40 19.69 31.75 -8.47
CA ASP A 40 18.82 32.53 -9.39
C ASP A 40 17.32 32.30 -9.14
N ALA A 41 16.94 31.41 -8.21
CA ALA A 41 15.56 31.13 -7.92
C ALA A 41 15.04 32.02 -6.78
N SER A 42 13.96 32.78 -7.05
CA SER A 42 13.28 33.55 -5.99
C SER A 42 12.75 32.63 -4.89
N ARG A 43 12.61 33.15 -3.66
CA ARG A 43 12.06 32.40 -2.52
C ARG A 43 10.64 31.85 -2.82
N THR A 44 9.85 32.59 -3.61
CA THR A 44 8.54 32.14 -4.09
C THR A 44 8.65 30.93 -5.01
N LYS A 45 9.65 30.90 -5.91
CA LYS A 45 9.91 29.76 -6.79
C LYS A 45 10.33 28.52 -5.98
N LEU A 46 11.18 28.67 -4.97
CA LEU A 46 11.59 27.57 -4.08
C LEU A 46 10.41 27.01 -3.29
N LYS A 47 9.57 27.87 -2.69
CA LYS A 47 8.32 27.44 -2.06
C LYS A 47 7.40 26.70 -3.03
N SER A 48 7.32 27.15 -4.29
CA SER A 48 6.54 26.48 -5.34
C SER A 48 7.07 25.08 -5.67
N LEU A 49 8.38 24.82 -5.60
CA LEU A 49 8.94 23.48 -5.80
C LEU A 49 8.48 22.54 -4.68
N LEU A 50 8.51 22.99 -3.43
CA LEU A 50 8.05 22.20 -2.28
C LEU A 50 6.54 21.92 -2.37
N SER A 51 5.72 22.95 -2.64
CA SER A 51 4.27 22.79 -2.77
C SER A 51 3.86 21.92 -3.96
N LYS A 52 4.66 21.89 -5.04
CA LYS A 52 4.47 21.00 -6.20
C LYS A 52 4.95 19.57 -5.96
N ARG A 53 5.53 19.27 -4.78
CA ARG A 53 5.99 17.93 -4.42
C ARG A 53 7.05 17.36 -5.40
N VAL A 54 7.95 18.23 -5.89
CA VAL A 54 9.03 17.85 -6.82
C VAL A 54 10.39 17.73 -6.12
N VAL A 55 10.47 18.01 -4.83
CA VAL A 55 11.69 17.91 -4.02
C VAL A 55 11.67 16.61 -3.23
N TYR A 56 12.75 15.87 -3.32
CA TYR A 56 12.97 14.59 -2.64
C TYR A 56 14.22 14.70 -1.77
N VAL A 57 14.15 14.19 -0.55
CA VAL A 57 15.30 13.97 0.34
C VAL A 57 15.39 12.47 0.56
N ASP A 58 16.52 11.87 0.19
CA ASP A 58 16.74 10.42 0.20
C ASP A 58 15.59 9.63 -0.45
N ASN A 59 15.16 10.08 -1.64
CA ASN A 59 14.05 9.58 -2.44
C ASN A 59 12.63 9.83 -1.87
N VAL A 60 12.49 10.42 -0.68
CA VAL A 60 11.19 10.76 -0.07
C VAL A 60 10.76 12.16 -0.47
N ILE A 61 9.51 12.32 -0.92
CA ILE A 61 8.94 13.64 -1.22
C ILE A 61 8.90 14.46 0.07
N THR A 62 9.62 15.57 0.11
CA THR A 62 9.71 16.46 1.26
C THR A 62 9.16 17.82 0.90
N THR A 63 8.10 18.25 1.60
CA THR A 63 7.43 19.56 1.39
C THR A 63 7.71 20.53 2.52
N GLN A 64 8.23 20.04 3.64
CA GLN A 64 8.56 20.83 4.82
C GLN A 64 9.80 21.69 4.55
N PHE A 65 9.65 22.99 4.60
CA PHE A 65 10.70 23.95 4.21
C PHE A 65 11.87 23.99 5.22
N ASP A 66 11.60 23.74 6.50
CA ASP A 66 12.54 23.70 7.62
C ASP A 66 13.02 22.29 7.96
N PHE A 67 12.84 21.32 7.03
CA PHE A 67 13.34 19.97 7.20
C PHE A 67 14.86 19.97 7.42
N ALA A 68 15.30 19.39 8.55
CA ALA A 68 16.71 19.35 8.92
C ALA A 68 17.50 18.34 8.07
N LEU A 69 18.34 18.84 7.18
CA LEU A 69 19.24 18.03 6.37
C LEU A 69 20.53 17.72 7.13
N LYS A 70 20.99 16.47 7.01
CA LYS A 70 22.26 15.99 7.58
C LYS A 70 23.28 15.72 6.47
N PRO A 71 24.60 15.82 6.74
CA PRO A 71 25.62 15.41 5.79
C PRO A 71 25.41 13.97 5.31
N GLY A 72 25.59 13.74 4.02
CA GLY A 72 25.35 12.46 3.36
C GLY A 72 23.95 12.29 2.77
N MET A 73 22.95 13.07 3.19
CA MET A 73 21.63 13.04 2.57
C MET A 73 21.66 13.54 1.13
N LYS A 74 20.79 12.98 0.29
CA LYS A 74 20.68 13.33 -1.11
C LYS A 74 19.40 14.12 -1.36
N VAL A 75 19.54 15.38 -1.77
CA VAL A 75 18.40 16.19 -2.22
C VAL A 75 18.28 16.09 -3.74
N GLN A 76 17.08 15.77 -4.24
CA GLN A 76 16.80 15.65 -5.67
C GLN A 76 15.60 16.54 -6.03
N ILE A 77 15.69 17.21 -7.17
CA ILE A 77 14.60 18.02 -7.71
C ILE A 77 14.14 17.38 -9.01
N SER A 78 12.88 16.95 -9.06
CA SER A 78 12.29 16.40 -10.29
C SER A 78 12.13 17.51 -11.33
N LYS A 79 12.41 17.21 -12.58
CA LYS A 79 12.15 18.07 -13.74
C LYS A 79 10.69 18.03 -14.19
N ASP A 80 9.88 17.18 -13.59
CA ASP A 80 8.46 17.09 -13.87
C ASP A 80 7.74 18.39 -13.47
N LYS A 81 6.56 18.63 -14.06
CA LYS A 81 5.76 19.85 -13.79
C LYS A 81 5.28 19.96 -12.33
N GLY A 82 5.55 18.93 -11.51
CA GLY A 82 5.11 18.80 -10.13
C GLY A 82 3.64 18.36 -10.02
N ARG A 83 3.27 17.94 -8.84
CA ARG A 83 1.94 17.42 -8.56
C ARG A 83 1.24 18.31 -7.55
N LYS A 84 -0.03 18.64 -7.81
CA LYS A 84 -0.89 19.22 -6.78
C LYS A 84 -0.99 18.23 -5.62
N GLU A 85 -1.21 18.74 -4.42
CA GLU A 85 -1.47 17.93 -3.24
C GLU A 85 -2.53 16.86 -3.56
N PHE A 86 -2.22 15.63 -3.18
CA PHE A 86 -3.15 14.53 -3.38
C PHE A 86 -4.20 14.57 -2.27
N ASN A 87 -5.43 14.89 -2.64
CA ASN A 87 -6.56 14.84 -1.72
C ASN A 87 -7.63 13.93 -2.31
N ASN A 88 -7.90 12.82 -1.64
CA ASN A 88 -8.92 11.85 -2.02
C ASN A 88 -9.57 11.27 -0.76
N ARG A 89 -10.92 11.11 -0.79
CA ARG A 89 -11.67 10.59 0.34
C ARG A 89 -11.51 9.08 0.56
N LEU A 90 -11.16 8.35 -0.50
CA LEU A 90 -11.15 6.89 -0.54
C LEU A 90 -9.77 6.27 -0.36
N LEU A 91 -8.71 7.06 -0.56
CA LEU A 91 -7.34 6.62 -0.32
C LEU A 91 -6.42 7.79 0.06
N LYS A 92 -5.39 7.48 0.85
CA LYS A 92 -4.32 8.39 1.25
C LYS A 92 -2.99 7.85 0.77
N ILE A 93 -2.13 8.69 0.19
CA ILE A 93 -0.74 8.32 -0.08
C ILE A 93 0.03 8.40 1.24
N VAL A 94 0.62 7.28 1.66
CA VAL A 94 1.44 7.16 2.87
C VAL A 94 2.90 7.42 2.54
N TYR A 95 3.36 6.89 1.39
CA TYR A 95 4.72 7.04 0.91
C TYR A 95 4.74 7.11 -0.62
N GLU A 96 5.66 7.87 -1.18
CA GLU A 96 5.89 7.90 -2.62
C GLU A 96 7.35 8.29 -2.92
N ASP A 97 7.98 7.49 -3.77
CA ASP A 97 9.29 7.82 -4.34
C ASP A 97 9.28 7.71 -5.88
N ALA A 98 10.45 7.48 -6.48
CA ALA A 98 10.59 7.31 -7.92
C ALA A 98 10.04 5.97 -8.43
N PHE A 99 9.92 4.94 -7.57
CA PHE A 99 9.71 3.54 -7.94
C PHE A 99 8.39 2.97 -7.44
N ILE A 100 7.94 3.39 -6.25
CA ILE A 100 6.75 2.86 -5.59
C ILE A 100 5.83 3.96 -5.06
N ILE A 101 4.56 3.61 -4.88
CA ILE A 101 3.57 4.37 -4.10
C ILE A 101 2.93 3.42 -3.11
N VAL A 102 3.00 3.76 -1.81
CA VAL A 102 2.29 3.06 -0.74
C VAL A 102 1.09 3.91 -0.33
N ILE A 103 -0.07 3.28 -0.24
CA ILE A 103 -1.34 3.94 0.09
C ILE A 103 -2.03 3.26 1.25
N GLU A 104 -2.86 4.01 1.95
CA GLU A 104 -3.92 3.51 2.80
C GLU A 104 -5.25 3.62 2.04
N LYS A 105 -5.86 2.47 1.72
CA LYS A 105 -7.13 2.34 1.01
C LYS A 105 -8.27 2.24 2.01
N LYS A 106 -9.37 2.97 1.81
CA LYS A 106 -10.59 2.78 2.58
C LYS A 106 -11.40 1.58 2.06
N GLU A 107 -12.28 1.07 2.91
CA GLU A 107 -13.32 0.11 2.55
C GLU A 107 -14.22 0.65 1.43
N GLY A 108 -14.86 -0.24 0.69
CA GLY A 108 -15.74 0.07 -0.43
C GLY A 108 -15.02 0.43 -1.74
N LEU A 109 -13.72 0.76 -1.71
CA LEU A 109 -12.94 1.05 -2.91
C LEU A 109 -12.32 -0.22 -3.49
N LEU A 110 -12.55 -0.49 -4.77
CA LEU A 110 -11.83 -1.54 -5.49
C LEU A 110 -10.34 -1.18 -5.66
N SER A 111 -9.46 -2.16 -5.52
CA SER A 111 -8.02 -1.98 -5.83
C SER A 111 -7.80 -1.79 -7.32
N VAL A 112 -8.43 -2.63 -8.14
CA VAL A 112 -8.35 -2.64 -9.61
C VAL A 112 -9.72 -2.98 -10.21
N ASN A 113 -9.93 -2.59 -11.47
CA ASN A 113 -11.14 -2.95 -12.21
C ASN A 113 -11.21 -4.47 -12.43
N THR A 114 -12.44 -4.97 -12.47
CA THR A 114 -12.75 -6.27 -13.04
C THR A 114 -13.37 -6.04 -14.42
N GLU A 115 -13.33 -7.04 -15.30
CA GLU A 115 -13.92 -6.94 -16.65
C GLU A 115 -15.38 -6.51 -16.66
N ARG A 116 -16.10 -6.80 -15.57
CA ARG A 116 -17.55 -6.53 -15.42
C ARG A 116 -17.90 -5.19 -14.80
N GLN A 117 -16.93 -4.47 -14.21
CA GLN A 117 -17.21 -3.25 -13.42
C GLN A 117 -16.25 -2.12 -13.81
N LYS A 118 -16.80 -1.09 -14.47
CA LYS A 118 -16.07 0.16 -14.81
C LYS A 118 -16.19 1.19 -13.68
N GLU A 119 -15.99 0.77 -12.43
CA GLU A 119 -16.03 1.67 -11.29
C GLU A 119 -14.66 2.36 -11.08
N ARG A 120 -14.70 3.45 -10.30
CA ARG A 120 -13.48 4.13 -9.88
C ARG A 120 -12.71 3.25 -8.89
N THR A 121 -11.42 3.00 -9.15
CA THR A 121 -10.57 2.11 -8.35
C THR A 121 -9.36 2.86 -7.80
N ALA A 122 -8.64 2.28 -6.83
CA ALA A 122 -7.37 2.83 -6.37
C ALA A 122 -6.38 3.00 -7.54
N TYR A 123 -6.33 2.02 -8.45
CA TYR A 123 -5.54 2.07 -9.68
C TYR A 123 -5.87 3.28 -10.55
N THR A 124 -7.16 3.52 -10.85
CA THR A 124 -7.57 4.65 -11.70
C THR A 124 -7.30 6.00 -11.04
N ILE A 125 -7.57 6.11 -9.73
CA ILE A 125 -7.29 7.33 -8.96
C ILE A 125 -5.80 7.66 -8.95
N LEU A 126 -4.94 6.66 -8.75
CA LEU A 126 -3.49 6.87 -8.76
C LEU A 126 -2.94 7.16 -10.15
N ASN A 127 -3.48 6.55 -11.21
CA ASN A 127 -3.09 6.91 -12.58
C ASN A 127 -3.45 8.35 -12.92
N GLU A 128 -4.66 8.83 -12.59
CA GLU A 128 -5.03 10.23 -12.72
C GLU A 128 -4.05 11.16 -11.96
N TYR A 129 -3.61 10.74 -10.78
CA TYR A 129 -2.65 11.49 -9.97
C TYR A 129 -1.27 11.55 -10.62
N VAL A 130 -0.67 10.42 -11.02
CA VAL A 130 0.68 10.40 -11.59
C VAL A 130 0.73 11.06 -12.97
N GLN A 131 -0.34 10.95 -13.77
CA GLN A 131 -0.44 11.57 -15.09
C GLN A 131 -0.46 13.10 -15.06
N ARG A 132 -0.76 13.72 -13.91
CA ARG A 132 -0.62 15.17 -13.74
C ARG A 132 0.83 15.66 -13.89
N SER A 133 1.81 14.78 -13.64
CA SER A 133 3.24 15.08 -13.81
C SER A 133 3.75 14.77 -15.22
N GLY A 134 3.06 13.93 -15.98
CA GLY A 134 3.40 13.55 -17.35
C GLY A 134 2.44 12.48 -17.88
N LYS A 135 1.95 12.67 -19.12
CA LYS A 135 0.92 11.79 -19.74
C LYS A 135 1.32 10.31 -19.81
N HIS A 136 2.62 10.01 -19.78
CA HIS A 136 3.14 8.63 -19.87
C HIS A 136 3.36 7.98 -18.49
N HIS A 137 3.19 8.74 -17.39
CA HIS A 137 3.32 8.18 -16.06
C HIS A 137 2.10 7.33 -15.75
N ARG A 138 2.34 6.15 -15.20
CA ARG A 138 1.30 5.25 -14.72
C ARG A 138 1.79 4.47 -13.50
N VAL A 139 0.85 3.93 -12.75
CA VAL A 139 1.14 2.97 -11.69
C VAL A 139 0.87 1.55 -12.19
N TYR A 140 1.51 0.59 -11.57
CA TYR A 140 1.43 -0.83 -11.90
C TYR A 140 1.02 -1.61 -10.68
N VAL A 141 0.08 -2.54 -10.85
CA VAL A 141 -0.48 -3.33 -9.76
C VAL A 141 0.53 -4.40 -9.35
N VAL A 142 0.87 -4.44 -8.07
CA VAL A 142 1.76 -5.44 -7.46
C VAL A 142 0.92 -6.50 -6.75
N HIS A 143 0.04 -6.05 -5.85
CA HIS A 143 -0.91 -6.87 -5.11
C HIS A 143 -2.25 -6.15 -4.98
N ARG A 144 -3.20 -6.77 -4.30
CA ARG A 144 -4.54 -6.20 -4.13
C ARG A 144 -5.11 -6.46 -2.74
N LEU A 145 -5.98 -5.57 -2.29
CA LEU A 145 -6.94 -5.78 -1.23
C LEU A 145 -8.34 -5.94 -1.85
N ASP A 146 -9.21 -6.68 -1.19
CA ASP A 146 -10.62 -6.78 -1.60
C ASP A 146 -11.33 -5.43 -1.46
N ARG A 147 -12.48 -5.26 -2.09
CA ARG A 147 -13.26 -4.02 -2.09
C ARG A 147 -13.45 -3.48 -0.66
N ASP A 148 -13.95 -4.33 0.22
CA ASP A 148 -14.39 -3.95 1.57
C ASP A 148 -13.28 -4.06 2.63
N THR A 149 -12.12 -4.61 2.26
CA THR A 149 -10.91 -4.59 3.08
C THR A 149 -10.24 -3.23 2.97
N SER A 150 -10.03 -2.56 4.09
CA SER A 150 -9.23 -1.33 4.16
C SER A 150 -7.77 -1.62 4.51
N GLY A 151 -6.90 -0.62 4.41
CA GLY A 151 -5.52 -0.70 4.90
C GLY A 151 -4.46 -0.45 3.84
N ILE A 152 -3.23 -0.84 4.19
CA ILE A 152 -2.02 -0.53 3.43
C ILE A 152 -1.91 -1.44 2.21
N MET A 153 -1.59 -0.83 1.07
CA MET A 153 -1.19 -1.53 -0.14
C MET A 153 -0.22 -0.67 -0.97
N MET A 154 0.54 -1.32 -1.87
CA MET A 154 1.50 -0.64 -2.73
C MET A 154 1.25 -0.84 -4.22
N PHE A 155 1.76 0.10 -5.00
CA PHE A 155 1.87 0.04 -6.46
C PHE A 155 3.29 0.35 -6.88
N ALA A 156 3.75 -0.24 -7.98
CA ALA A 156 4.97 0.17 -8.64
C ALA A 156 4.70 1.37 -9.58
N LYS A 157 5.74 2.12 -9.92
CA LYS A 157 5.68 3.27 -10.85
C LYS A 157 6.32 2.99 -12.21
N ASP A 158 6.92 1.82 -12.38
CA ASP A 158 7.44 1.33 -13.64
C ASP A 158 7.32 -0.20 -13.74
N GLU A 159 7.41 -0.73 -14.96
CA GLU A 159 7.23 -2.16 -15.26
C GLU A 159 8.33 -3.03 -14.63
N LYS A 160 9.56 -2.55 -14.60
CA LYS A 160 10.68 -3.30 -14.02
C LYS A 160 10.49 -3.50 -12.52
N THR A 161 10.13 -2.43 -11.82
CA THR A 161 9.82 -2.47 -10.39
C THR A 161 8.63 -3.38 -10.09
N GLN A 162 7.57 -3.33 -10.94
CA GLN A 162 6.44 -4.24 -10.81
C GLN A 162 6.86 -5.70 -10.96
N HIS A 163 7.64 -6.01 -12.00
CA HIS A 163 8.12 -7.36 -12.28
C HIS A 163 8.93 -7.90 -11.09
N THR A 164 9.91 -7.12 -10.61
CA THR A 164 10.71 -7.49 -9.44
C THR A 164 9.84 -7.78 -8.21
N LEU A 165 8.90 -6.88 -7.87
CA LEU A 165 8.02 -7.06 -6.71
C LEU A 165 7.09 -8.26 -6.84
N ARG A 166 6.65 -8.62 -8.05
CA ARG A 166 5.76 -9.77 -8.26
C ARG A 166 6.50 -11.10 -8.28
N GLU A 167 7.65 -11.13 -8.91
CA GLU A 167 8.47 -12.33 -9.03
C GLU A 167 9.07 -12.75 -7.68
N TYR A 168 9.60 -11.78 -6.95
CA TYR A 168 10.27 -12.00 -5.67
C TYR A 168 9.40 -11.57 -4.48
N TRP A 169 8.07 -11.65 -4.61
CA TRP A 169 7.15 -11.19 -3.57
C TRP A 169 7.43 -11.79 -2.20
N HIS A 170 7.64 -13.09 -2.13
CA HIS A 170 7.88 -13.82 -0.87
C HIS A 170 9.25 -13.54 -0.26
N ASP A 171 10.23 -13.13 -1.05
CA ASP A 171 11.57 -12.78 -0.58
C ASP A 171 11.64 -11.30 -0.16
N ILE A 172 10.88 -10.44 -0.82
CA ILE A 172 10.87 -9.00 -0.62
C ILE A 172 9.93 -8.60 0.53
N VAL A 173 8.73 -9.18 0.61
CA VAL A 173 7.73 -8.84 1.62
C VAL A 173 7.92 -9.70 2.86
N THR A 174 8.42 -9.09 3.93
CA THR A 174 8.83 -9.77 5.17
C THR A 174 7.71 -9.87 6.21
N ASP A 175 6.73 -8.95 6.18
CA ASP A 175 5.62 -8.95 7.15
C ASP A 175 4.37 -8.33 6.53
N ARG A 176 3.23 -9.02 6.68
CA ARG A 176 1.95 -8.57 6.12
C ARG A 176 0.81 -8.96 7.04
N ARG A 177 0.41 -8.02 7.91
CA ARG A 177 -0.57 -8.29 8.95
C ARG A 177 -1.89 -7.57 8.75
N TYR A 178 -2.91 -8.28 9.18
CA TYR A 178 -4.28 -7.80 9.19
C TYR A 178 -4.82 -7.80 10.62
N VAL A 179 -5.72 -6.89 10.90
CA VAL A 179 -6.57 -6.95 12.07
C VAL A 179 -8.00 -7.22 11.64
N ALA A 180 -8.68 -8.13 12.33
CA ALA A 180 -10.08 -8.44 12.10
C ALA A 180 -10.85 -8.49 13.41
N VAL A 181 -12.17 -8.24 13.35
CA VAL A 181 -13.08 -8.62 14.42
C VAL A 181 -13.97 -9.73 13.90
N VAL A 182 -14.00 -10.84 14.61
CA VAL A 182 -14.81 -12.01 14.28
C VAL A 182 -15.94 -12.19 15.28
N GLU A 183 -16.99 -12.89 14.86
CA GLU A 183 -18.12 -13.29 15.69
C GLU A 183 -17.71 -14.37 16.68
N GLY A 184 -18.24 -14.30 17.90
CA GLY A 184 -17.95 -15.26 18.96
C GLY A 184 -16.61 -15.02 19.63
N GLU A 185 -16.39 -15.74 20.72
CA GLU A 185 -15.12 -15.72 21.45
C GLU A 185 -14.28 -16.93 21.05
N MET A 186 -13.16 -16.67 20.39
CA MET A 186 -12.22 -17.70 19.95
C MET A 186 -11.74 -18.53 21.13
N GLU A 187 -11.74 -19.86 21.03
CA GLU A 187 -11.27 -20.73 22.10
C GLU A 187 -9.73 -20.65 22.27
N LYS A 188 -9.01 -20.59 21.14
CA LYS A 188 -7.54 -20.61 21.12
C LYS A 188 -6.96 -19.21 20.99
N ASP A 189 -5.83 -18.97 21.67
CA ASP A 189 -5.11 -17.71 21.57
C ASP A 189 -4.38 -17.55 20.24
N HIS A 190 -3.93 -18.64 19.64
CA HIS A 190 -3.23 -18.64 18.36
C HIS A 190 -3.46 -19.96 17.60
N GLY A 191 -3.24 -19.91 16.32
CA GLY A 191 -3.33 -21.09 15.47
C GLY A 191 -2.99 -20.81 14.02
N THR A 192 -3.03 -21.87 13.22
CA THR A 192 -2.80 -21.81 11.77
C THR A 192 -3.94 -22.52 11.06
N VAL A 193 -4.49 -21.86 10.05
CA VAL A 193 -5.47 -22.47 9.13
C VAL A 193 -4.77 -22.74 7.81
N THR A 194 -4.84 -23.99 7.39
CA THR A 194 -4.36 -24.43 6.07
C THR A 194 -5.51 -25.06 5.30
N SER A 195 -5.76 -24.56 4.10
CA SER A 195 -6.79 -25.11 3.22
C SER A 195 -6.43 -24.91 1.74
N TRP A 196 -7.19 -25.52 0.84
CA TRP A 196 -7.09 -25.33 -0.60
C TRP A 196 -8.29 -24.52 -1.07
N LEU A 197 -8.02 -23.32 -1.61
CA LEU A 197 -9.04 -22.37 -2.02
C LEU A 197 -9.26 -22.43 -3.53
N THR A 198 -10.53 -22.63 -3.92
CA THR A 198 -10.95 -22.60 -5.33
C THR A 198 -11.88 -21.41 -5.58
N ASP A 199 -11.49 -20.55 -6.54
CA ASP A 199 -12.31 -19.38 -6.93
C ASP A 199 -13.50 -19.85 -7.78
N ARG A 200 -14.71 -19.75 -7.23
CA ARG A 200 -15.98 -19.97 -7.92
C ARG A 200 -16.55 -18.64 -8.40
N ILE A 201 -17.51 -18.68 -9.30
CA ILE A 201 -18.12 -17.48 -9.89
C ILE A 201 -18.63 -16.50 -8.82
N LEU A 202 -19.29 -17.02 -7.77
CA LEU A 202 -19.93 -16.20 -6.74
C LEU A 202 -19.14 -16.12 -5.43
N TYR A 203 -18.33 -17.13 -5.11
CA TYR A 203 -17.61 -17.26 -3.84
C TYR A 203 -16.28 -17.98 -4.02
N VAL A 204 -15.46 -18.01 -2.99
CA VAL A 204 -14.29 -18.88 -2.88
C VAL A 204 -14.67 -20.04 -1.99
N SER A 205 -14.52 -21.26 -2.49
CA SER A 205 -14.72 -22.48 -1.68
C SER A 205 -13.41 -22.91 -1.03
N SER A 206 -13.52 -23.57 0.11
CA SER A 206 -12.41 -24.12 0.87
C SER A 206 -12.51 -25.64 0.91
N SER A 207 -11.36 -26.31 0.85
CA SER A 207 -11.23 -27.74 1.08
C SER A 207 -10.10 -28.00 2.08
N GLN A 208 -10.28 -28.95 2.98
CA GLN A 208 -9.22 -29.37 3.91
C GLN A 208 -8.20 -30.32 3.23
N TYR A 209 -8.49 -30.77 2.02
CA TYR A 209 -7.66 -31.67 1.24
C TYR A 209 -7.26 -31.00 -0.06
N ASP A 210 -6.14 -31.43 -0.66
CA ASP A 210 -5.72 -30.99 -1.99
C ASP A 210 -6.70 -31.52 -3.04
N ASP A 211 -7.63 -30.63 -3.43
CA ASP A 211 -8.65 -30.87 -4.45
C ASP A 211 -8.32 -30.16 -5.78
N GLY A 212 -7.05 -29.76 -5.96
CA GLY A 212 -6.60 -28.93 -7.09
C GLY A 212 -6.80 -27.44 -6.86
N GLY A 213 -7.26 -27.01 -5.70
CA GLY A 213 -7.33 -25.62 -5.26
C GLY A 213 -5.94 -25.02 -4.97
N SER A 214 -5.90 -23.75 -4.69
CA SER A 214 -4.67 -23.05 -4.31
C SER A 214 -4.42 -23.20 -2.81
N LYS A 215 -3.32 -23.84 -2.41
CA LYS A 215 -2.92 -23.93 -1.00
C LYS A 215 -2.85 -22.54 -0.39
N SER A 216 -3.46 -22.39 0.79
CA SER A 216 -3.65 -21.13 1.51
C SER A 216 -3.35 -21.32 2.98
N ILE A 217 -2.52 -20.44 3.54
CA ILE A 217 -2.06 -20.54 4.93
C ILE A 217 -2.26 -19.18 5.59
N THR A 218 -2.98 -19.17 6.72
CA THR A 218 -3.21 -18.00 7.57
C THR A 218 -2.89 -18.34 9.00
N HIS A 219 -1.98 -17.58 9.62
CA HIS A 219 -1.73 -17.63 11.06
C HIS A 219 -2.62 -16.60 11.74
N TYR A 220 -3.09 -16.91 12.95
CA TYR A 220 -3.88 -15.97 13.73
C TYR A 220 -3.42 -15.92 15.18
N HIS A 221 -3.61 -14.76 15.77
CA HIS A 221 -3.45 -14.47 17.19
C HIS A 221 -4.65 -13.69 17.72
N THR A 222 -5.28 -14.18 18.80
CA THR A 222 -6.41 -13.54 19.45
C THR A 222 -5.91 -12.51 20.45
N ILE A 223 -6.14 -11.23 20.17
CA ILE A 223 -5.68 -10.11 21.02
C ILE A 223 -6.63 -9.90 22.21
N LYS A 224 -7.93 -9.99 21.95
CA LYS A 224 -8.97 -9.68 22.94
C LYS A 224 -10.26 -10.43 22.66
N ARG A 225 -10.95 -10.82 23.72
CA ARG A 225 -12.31 -11.40 23.71
C ARG A 225 -13.20 -10.55 24.60
N ALA A 226 -14.34 -10.15 24.14
CA ALA A 226 -15.38 -9.50 24.95
C ALA A 226 -16.67 -9.34 24.13
N ASN A 227 -17.79 -9.35 24.82
CA ASN A 227 -19.12 -9.03 24.27
C ASN A 227 -19.54 -9.96 23.10
N GLY A 228 -19.08 -11.20 23.09
CA GLY A 228 -19.37 -12.14 21.99
C GLY A 228 -18.53 -11.89 20.73
N TYR A 229 -17.42 -11.17 20.81
CA TYR A 229 -16.49 -10.91 19.72
C TYR A 229 -15.05 -11.24 20.07
N SER A 230 -14.24 -11.51 19.04
CA SER A 230 -12.78 -11.61 19.18
C SER A 230 -12.08 -10.64 18.25
N LEU A 231 -11.10 -9.91 18.78
CA LEU A 231 -10.16 -9.10 18.02
C LEU A 231 -8.95 -9.96 17.67
N MET A 232 -8.68 -10.09 16.38
CA MET A 232 -7.67 -11.00 15.84
C MET A 232 -6.59 -10.23 15.09
N GLU A 233 -5.33 -10.58 15.28
CA GLU A 233 -4.27 -10.33 14.30
C GLU A 233 -4.11 -11.57 13.41
N LEU A 234 -3.89 -11.34 12.12
CA LEU A 234 -3.73 -12.40 11.13
C LEU A 234 -2.50 -12.10 10.27
N ASP A 235 -1.68 -13.11 10.09
CA ASP A 235 -0.50 -13.08 9.25
C ASP A 235 -0.68 -14.06 8.08
N LEU A 236 -0.32 -13.61 6.87
CA LEU A 236 -0.55 -14.36 5.63
C LEU A 236 0.75 -14.86 5.01
N GLU A 237 0.98 -16.18 5.02
CA GLU A 237 1.99 -16.78 4.15
C GLU A 237 1.59 -16.69 2.68
N THR A 238 0.32 -16.89 2.37
CA THR A 238 -0.26 -16.81 1.04
C THR A 238 -1.24 -15.65 0.92
N GLY A 239 -1.63 -15.25 -0.28
CA GLY A 239 -2.53 -14.10 -0.50
C GLY A 239 -3.60 -14.40 -1.54
N ARG A 240 -4.45 -15.41 -1.28
CA ARG A 240 -5.53 -15.76 -2.20
C ARG A 240 -6.75 -14.87 -2.00
N LYS A 241 -7.60 -14.79 -3.02
CA LYS A 241 -8.85 -14.02 -2.98
C LYS A 241 -9.70 -14.45 -1.79
N ASN A 242 -10.16 -13.48 -0.99
CA ASN A 242 -11.00 -13.69 0.20
C ASN A 242 -10.42 -14.65 1.27
N GLN A 243 -9.14 -15.00 1.22
CA GLN A 243 -8.53 -16.05 2.05
C GLN A 243 -8.87 -15.89 3.53
N ILE A 244 -8.61 -14.75 4.14
CA ILE A 244 -8.89 -14.51 5.57
C ILE A 244 -10.39 -14.71 5.86
N ARG A 245 -11.25 -14.22 5.00
CA ARG A 245 -12.72 -14.26 5.17
C ARG A 245 -13.22 -15.70 5.19
N VAL A 246 -12.72 -16.54 4.27
CA VAL A 246 -13.04 -17.96 4.18
C VAL A 246 -12.48 -18.70 5.39
N HIS A 247 -11.20 -18.49 5.76
CA HIS A 247 -10.58 -19.17 6.88
C HIS A 247 -11.24 -18.85 8.21
N MET A 248 -11.71 -17.61 8.43
CA MET A 248 -12.45 -17.26 9.66
C MET A 248 -13.84 -17.91 9.67
N GLN A 249 -14.49 -18.04 8.53
CA GLN A 249 -15.74 -18.81 8.40
C GLN A 249 -15.50 -20.30 8.69
N ASP A 250 -14.43 -20.89 8.14
CA ASP A 250 -14.08 -22.32 8.35
C ASP A 250 -13.82 -22.64 9.84
N LEU A 251 -13.34 -21.66 10.60
CA LEU A 251 -13.18 -21.77 12.05
C LEU A 251 -14.51 -21.61 12.83
N GLY A 252 -15.63 -21.28 12.16
CA GLY A 252 -16.90 -20.99 12.81
C GLY A 252 -17.01 -19.57 13.39
N HIS A 253 -16.05 -18.71 13.08
CA HIS A 253 -15.94 -17.32 13.56
C HIS A 253 -15.87 -16.33 12.39
N PRO A 254 -16.96 -16.13 11.62
CA PRO A 254 -16.94 -15.25 10.47
C PRO A 254 -16.63 -13.80 10.87
N ILE A 255 -16.04 -13.05 9.94
CA ILE A 255 -15.69 -11.65 10.17
C ILE A 255 -16.96 -10.81 10.26
N ILE A 256 -17.05 -9.94 11.25
CA ILE A 256 -18.18 -9.01 11.43
C ILE A 256 -18.38 -8.16 10.19
N GLY A 257 -19.64 -8.07 9.74
CA GLY A 257 -20.02 -7.30 8.55
C GLY A 257 -19.65 -7.97 7.23
N ASP A 258 -19.30 -9.26 7.26
CA ASP A 258 -19.06 -10.03 6.04
C ASP A 258 -20.40 -10.53 5.44
N GLY A 259 -20.96 -9.78 4.49
CA GLY A 259 -22.22 -10.15 3.82
C GLY A 259 -22.14 -11.37 2.89
N ARG A 260 -20.96 -11.99 2.74
CA ARG A 260 -20.79 -13.17 1.88
C ARG A 260 -20.48 -14.44 2.66
N TYR A 261 -19.60 -14.33 3.65
CA TYR A 261 -19.09 -15.44 4.46
C TYR A 261 -19.61 -15.38 5.90
N GLY A 262 -20.26 -14.29 6.32
CA GLY A 262 -21.06 -14.24 7.53
C GLY A 262 -22.42 -14.91 7.28
N GLY A 263 -22.98 -15.58 8.25
CA GLY A 263 -24.32 -16.18 8.14
C GLY A 263 -25.43 -15.15 7.93
N GLU A 264 -26.62 -15.61 7.51
CA GLU A 264 -27.81 -14.76 7.46
C GLU A 264 -28.15 -14.24 8.88
N GLY A 265 -28.42 -12.95 8.99
CA GLY A 265 -28.79 -12.30 10.24
C GLY A 265 -27.65 -11.92 11.17
N VAL A 266 -26.37 -12.10 10.74
CA VAL A 266 -25.20 -11.63 11.52
C VAL A 266 -25.25 -10.11 11.68
N PRO A 267 -25.26 -9.60 12.93
CA PRO A 267 -25.25 -8.16 13.18
C PRO A 267 -24.02 -7.49 12.57
N ASN A 268 -24.23 -6.35 11.93
CA ASN A 268 -23.14 -5.49 11.47
C ASN A 268 -23.12 -4.17 12.27
N PRO A 269 -22.70 -4.18 13.53
CA PRO A 269 -22.76 -3.03 14.42
C PRO A 269 -21.79 -1.90 14.04
N ILE A 270 -20.86 -2.18 13.13
CA ILE A 270 -19.85 -1.18 12.67
C ILE A 270 -20.09 -0.71 11.23
N GLY A 271 -21.10 -1.24 10.54
CA GLY A 271 -21.53 -0.79 9.20
C GLY A 271 -20.55 -1.11 8.07
N ARG A 272 -19.56 -2.00 8.31
CA ARG A 272 -18.54 -2.40 7.32
C ARG A 272 -17.97 -3.78 7.62
N LEU A 273 -17.24 -4.35 6.67
CA LEU A 273 -16.39 -5.52 6.92
C LEU A 273 -15.30 -5.17 7.95
N ALA A 274 -15.22 -5.91 9.04
CA ALA A 274 -14.24 -5.73 10.11
C ALA A 274 -12.87 -6.35 9.76
N LEU A 275 -12.31 -5.99 8.61
CA LEU A 275 -11.00 -6.46 8.13
C LEU A 275 -10.16 -5.29 7.64
N HIS A 276 -8.91 -5.21 8.13
CA HIS A 276 -8.01 -4.12 7.82
C HIS A 276 -6.56 -4.59 7.75
N ALA A 277 -5.87 -4.31 6.63
CA ALA A 277 -4.46 -4.56 6.42
C ALA A 277 -3.64 -3.46 7.11
N PHE A 278 -3.26 -3.66 8.38
CA PHE A 278 -2.68 -2.60 9.18
C PHE A 278 -1.16 -2.48 9.04
N LYS A 279 -0.46 -3.57 8.66
CA LYS A 279 1.00 -3.57 8.55
C LYS A 279 1.47 -4.18 7.24
N LEU A 280 2.52 -3.56 6.67
CA LEU A 280 3.22 -4.05 5.50
C LEU A 280 4.71 -3.69 5.62
N CYS A 281 5.58 -4.72 5.70
CA CYS A 281 7.03 -4.58 5.70
C CYS A 281 7.62 -5.25 4.48
N PHE A 282 8.58 -4.59 3.84
CA PHE A 282 9.24 -5.15 2.66
C PHE A 282 10.60 -4.48 2.43
N TYR A 283 11.50 -5.18 1.74
CA TYR A 283 12.72 -4.56 1.22
C TYR A 283 12.39 -3.75 -0.03
N HIS A 284 12.86 -2.52 -0.08
CA HIS A 284 12.64 -1.65 -1.23
C HIS A 284 13.28 -2.26 -2.50
N PRO A 285 12.51 -2.43 -3.61
CA PRO A 285 12.93 -3.24 -4.77
C PRO A 285 14.16 -2.69 -5.52
N VAL A 286 14.59 -1.48 -5.22
CA VAL A 286 15.73 -0.81 -5.88
C VAL A 286 16.85 -0.46 -4.90
N THR A 287 16.53 0.03 -3.69
CA THR A 287 17.53 0.43 -2.69
C THR A 287 17.89 -0.68 -1.72
N ASN A 288 17.06 -1.73 -1.64
CA ASN A 288 17.16 -2.84 -0.69
C ASN A 288 17.08 -2.41 0.79
N GLU A 289 16.56 -1.23 1.07
CA GLU A 289 16.30 -0.74 2.43
C GLU A 289 15.00 -1.38 2.97
N LEU A 290 15.00 -1.77 4.24
CA LEU A 290 13.78 -2.26 4.89
C LEU A 290 12.80 -1.10 5.07
N MET A 291 11.62 -1.25 4.49
CA MET A 291 10.50 -0.31 4.60
C MET A 291 9.41 -0.92 5.48
N GLU A 292 8.94 -0.14 6.45
CA GLU A 292 7.89 -0.54 7.36
C GLU A 292 6.77 0.50 7.37
N PHE A 293 5.54 0.04 7.12
CA PHE A 293 4.34 0.87 7.13
C PHE A 293 3.31 0.26 8.05
N GLU A 294 2.79 1.06 8.95
CA GLU A 294 1.76 0.65 9.90
C GLU A 294 0.69 1.73 10.04
N THR A 295 -0.55 1.31 10.20
CA THR A 295 -1.71 2.17 10.49
C THR A 295 -2.34 1.74 11.80
N PRO A 296 -2.94 2.67 12.56
CA PRO A 296 -3.70 2.29 13.75
C PRO A 296 -4.91 1.43 13.35
N TYR A 297 -5.32 0.53 14.24
CA TYR A 297 -6.56 -0.22 14.06
C TYR A 297 -7.75 0.72 13.94
N PRO A 298 -8.70 0.44 13.03
CA PRO A 298 -9.88 1.27 12.85
C PRO A 298 -10.61 1.49 14.19
N PRO A 299 -10.94 2.75 14.54
CA PRO A 299 -11.54 3.06 15.86
C PRO A 299 -12.86 2.34 16.12
N ASN A 300 -13.64 2.04 15.08
CA ASN A 300 -14.90 1.31 15.19
C ASN A 300 -14.70 -0.16 15.58
N PHE A 301 -13.55 -0.79 15.29
CA PHE A 301 -13.23 -2.14 15.77
C PHE A 301 -13.10 -2.16 17.30
N LYS A 302 -12.38 -1.17 17.85
CA LYS A 302 -12.16 -1.05 19.31
C LYS A 302 -13.44 -0.81 20.10
N LYS A 303 -14.43 -0.13 19.51
CA LYS A 303 -15.71 0.18 20.17
C LYS A 303 -16.48 -1.08 20.59
N LEU A 304 -16.37 -2.18 19.84
CA LEU A 304 -17.03 -3.44 20.15
C LEU A 304 -16.56 -4.07 21.48
N PHE A 305 -15.39 -3.69 21.94
CA PHE A 305 -14.75 -4.19 23.16
C PHE A 305 -14.80 -3.22 24.36
N LEU A 306 -15.49 -2.09 24.22
CA LEU A 306 -15.76 -1.20 25.34
C LEU A 306 -16.90 -1.79 26.16
N LYS A 307 -16.84 -1.63 27.50
CA LYS A 307 -17.98 -1.96 28.37
C LYS A 307 -19.16 -1.07 27.96
N GLN A 308 -20.29 -1.70 27.70
CA GLN A 308 -21.58 -1.00 27.58
C GLN A 308 -22.01 -0.48 28.93
#